data_019bdea1cb66d6c3a1e2a1d76ca4a301
#
_entry.id   019bdea1cb66d6c3a1e2a1d76ca4a301
#
_cell.length_a   1.000
_cell.length_b   1.000
_cell.length_c   1.000
_cell.angle_alpha   90.00
_cell.angle_beta   90.00
_cell.angle_gamma   90.00
#
_symmetry.space_group_name_H-M   'P 1'
#
loop_
_entity.id
_entity.type
_entity.pdbx_description
1 polymer ?
#
loop_
_entity_poly.entity_id
_entity_poly.type
_entity_poly.pdbx_seq_one_letter_code
_entity_poly.pdbx_strand_id
1 'polypeptide(L)'
;MRIGMVGLGRMGANMVRRLMRGGHECVAFDRSREAVQGVAADGAIAANSLAELAAALTPPRAVWIMVPAALVDSVIAELRPLLASGDILIDGGNSHYHDDIRRAEELRPAGLHYVDAGTSGGVLGLEQGYCLMIGAEPAVFSTLEPIFATLSPGGRRPQTQGGKGAARAMAEMGYLHCGSNGAGHFVKMVHNGIEYGVMAAYAEGLNLLQHADAGLKREEADAETAPLSDPRFFQYQLDTAAVAEVWRHGSIISSRLLDLTAEALAADPVLGRFGGRVSDSGEGRWTVQAAVEIGVPAHVLSAALYSRFESRGRAAFADKLLSAMRLGFGGHLEKTESSTPSQERSSTAHAGPKGRGAGTGPSKS
;
A
#
# COMPACT_ATOMS: atom_id res chain seq x y z
N MET A 1 -0.54 30.28 -2.01
CA MET A 1 -0.64 30.04 -3.48
C MET A 1 -2.01 29.46 -3.78
N ARG A 2 -2.49 29.66 -5.02
CA ARG A 2 -3.69 28.97 -5.52
C ARG A 2 -3.26 27.82 -6.43
N ILE A 3 -3.82 26.61 -6.21
CA ILE A 3 -3.46 25.38 -6.93
C ILE A 3 -4.71 24.63 -7.35
N GLY A 4 -4.69 24.02 -8.55
CA GLY A 4 -5.72 23.09 -9.00
C GLY A 4 -5.43 21.67 -8.50
N MET A 5 -6.47 20.94 -8.09
CA MET A 5 -6.40 19.51 -7.75
C MET A 5 -7.36 18.74 -8.63
N VAL A 6 -6.85 17.80 -9.39
CA VAL A 6 -7.63 16.88 -10.25
C VAL A 6 -7.54 15.48 -9.68
N GLY A 7 -8.67 14.94 -9.26
CA GLY A 7 -8.76 13.65 -8.58
C GLY A 7 -8.84 13.83 -7.06
N LEU A 8 -10.01 13.54 -6.51
CA LEU A 8 -10.37 13.71 -5.10
C LEU A 8 -10.64 12.39 -4.40
N GLY A 9 -9.91 11.34 -4.79
CA GLY A 9 -9.86 10.10 -4.03
C GLY A 9 -9.33 10.34 -2.61
N ARG A 10 -9.17 9.27 -1.82
CA ARG A 10 -8.76 9.37 -0.41
C ARG A 10 -7.53 10.26 -0.17
N MET A 11 -6.53 10.20 -1.05
CA MET A 11 -5.33 11.04 -0.91
C MET A 11 -5.57 12.46 -1.42
N GLY A 12 -6.10 12.66 -2.63
CA GLY A 12 -6.29 13.98 -3.21
C GLY A 12 -7.16 14.90 -2.37
N ALA A 13 -8.29 14.41 -1.86
CA ALA A 13 -9.14 15.18 -0.95
C ALA A 13 -8.41 15.57 0.36
N ASN A 14 -7.61 14.67 0.92
CA ASN A 14 -6.82 14.94 2.12
C ASN A 14 -5.68 15.95 1.84
N MET A 15 -5.06 15.90 0.66
CA MET A 15 -4.07 16.89 0.25
C MET A 15 -4.68 18.28 0.11
N VAL A 16 -5.87 18.40 -0.50
CA VAL A 16 -6.64 19.65 -0.57
C VAL A 16 -6.88 20.22 0.83
N ARG A 17 -7.38 19.40 1.76
CA ARG A 17 -7.63 19.85 3.15
C ARG A 17 -6.35 20.30 3.83
N ARG A 18 -5.25 19.57 3.66
CA ARG A 18 -3.97 19.93 4.28
C ARG A 18 -3.40 21.21 3.69
N LEU A 19 -3.47 21.41 2.37
CA LEU A 19 -3.07 22.65 1.71
C LEU A 19 -3.87 23.85 2.20
N MET A 20 -5.18 23.72 2.33
CA MET A 20 -6.04 24.79 2.86
C MET A 20 -5.71 25.12 4.32
N ARG A 21 -5.43 24.11 5.18
CA ARG A 21 -4.96 24.32 6.56
C ARG A 21 -3.63 25.10 6.59
N GLY A 22 -2.79 24.95 5.57
CA GLY A 22 -1.53 25.70 5.38
C GLY A 22 -1.69 27.06 4.71
N GLY A 23 -2.92 27.53 4.48
CA GLY A 23 -3.19 28.85 3.93
C GLY A 23 -3.12 28.94 2.40
N HIS A 24 -3.16 27.81 1.70
CA HIS A 24 -3.28 27.78 0.24
C HIS A 24 -4.74 27.74 -0.19
N GLU A 25 -5.05 28.27 -1.37
CA GLU A 25 -6.35 28.15 -2.00
C GLU A 25 -6.34 26.97 -2.98
N CYS A 26 -7.35 26.10 -2.90
CA CYS A 26 -7.46 24.93 -3.76
C CYS A 26 -8.69 25.04 -4.65
N VAL A 27 -8.49 24.87 -5.97
CA VAL A 27 -9.57 24.68 -6.95
C VAL A 27 -9.64 23.18 -7.24
N ALA A 28 -10.76 22.53 -6.94
CA ALA A 28 -10.87 21.07 -6.91
C ALA A 28 -11.82 20.56 -7.98
N PHE A 29 -11.38 19.54 -8.72
CA PHE A 29 -12.17 18.83 -9.73
C PHE A 29 -12.04 17.33 -9.58
N ASP A 30 -13.15 16.63 -9.69
CA ASP A 30 -13.25 15.17 -9.83
C ASP A 30 -14.46 14.83 -10.70
N ARG A 31 -14.45 13.64 -11.30
CA ARG A 31 -15.63 13.09 -11.99
C ARG A 31 -16.81 12.85 -11.05
N SER A 32 -16.52 12.54 -9.78
CA SER A 32 -17.52 12.45 -8.71
C SER A 32 -17.88 13.84 -8.18
N ARG A 33 -19.07 14.30 -8.49
CA ARG A 33 -19.62 15.56 -7.93
C ARG A 33 -19.67 15.54 -6.39
N GLU A 34 -19.94 14.39 -5.81
CA GLU A 34 -19.97 14.20 -4.35
C GLU A 34 -18.60 14.49 -3.74
N ALA A 35 -17.51 13.97 -4.35
CA ALA A 35 -16.15 14.23 -3.89
C ALA A 35 -15.79 15.73 -3.97
N VAL A 36 -16.22 16.42 -5.05
CA VAL A 36 -16.03 17.87 -5.20
C VAL A 36 -16.79 18.64 -4.13
N GLN A 37 -18.06 18.29 -3.90
CA GLN A 37 -18.89 18.92 -2.85
C GLN A 37 -18.32 18.69 -1.45
N GLY A 38 -17.75 17.50 -1.19
CA GLY A 38 -17.12 17.18 0.08
C GLY A 38 -15.95 18.11 0.43
N VAL A 39 -15.05 18.39 -0.51
CA VAL A 39 -13.95 19.34 -0.27
C VAL A 39 -14.39 20.81 -0.37
N ALA A 40 -15.42 21.10 -1.13
CA ALA A 40 -16.01 22.44 -1.20
C ALA A 40 -16.67 22.85 0.12
N ALA A 41 -17.33 21.91 0.80
CA ALA A 41 -17.85 22.12 2.16
C ALA A 41 -16.75 22.47 3.18
N ASP A 42 -15.52 21.98 2.94
CA ASP A 42 -14.34 22.28 3.74
C ASP A 42 -13.65 23.61 3.32
N GLY A 43 -14.13 24.29 2.26
CA GLY A 43 -13.62 25.59 1.82
C GLY A 43 -12.87 25.62 0.48
N ALA A 44 -12.76 24.49 -0.23
CA ALA A 44 -12.18 24.47 -1.57
C ALA A 44 -13.11 25.12 -2.60
N ILE A 45 -12.54 25.67 -3.65
CA ILE A 45 -13.30 26.20 -4.80
C ILE A 45 -13.68 25.01 -5.69
N ALA A 46 -14.98 24.76 -5.82
CA ALA A 46 -15.48 23.70 -6.69
C ALA A 46 -15.36 24.09 -8.17
N ALA A 47 -14.86 23.16 -8.99
CA ALA A 47 -14.92 23.25 -10.44
C ALA A 47 -15.75 22.08 -11.01
N ASN A 48 -16.63 22.33 -11.99
CA ASN A 48 -17.46 21.31 -12.61
C ASN A 48 -16.82 20.72 -13.88
N SER A 49 -15.70 21.31 -14.32
CA SER A 49 -14.92 20.85 -15.46
C SER A 49 -13.44 21.25 -15.31
N LEU A 50 -12.57 20.61 -16.10
CA LEU A 50 -11.15 21.00 -16.17
C LEU A 50 -11.01 22.44 -16.74
N ALA A 51 -11.92 22.88 -17.61
CA ALA A 51 -11.93 24.24 -18.12
C ALA A 51 -12.24 25.26 -17.02
N GLU A 52 -13.24 25.00 -16.17
CA GLU A 52 -13.53 25.84 -15.00
C GLU A 52 -12.36 25.85 -14.01
N LEU A 53 -11.73 24.69 -13.76
CA LEU A 53 -10.56 24.61 -12.91
C LEU A 53 -9.43 25.50 -13.45
N ALA A 54 -9.07 25.37 -14.72
CA ALA A 54 -8.01 26.16 -15.35
C ALA A 54 -8.33 27.66 -15.36
N ALA A 55 -9.59 28.04 -15.62
CA ALA A 55 -10.03 29.44 -15.62
C ALA A 55 -10.01 30.08 -14.21
N ALA A 56 -10.20 29.29 -13.16
CA ALA A 56 -10.16 29.76 -11.77
C ALA A 56 -8.74 29.93 -11.23
N LEU A 57 -7.71 29.46 -11.94
CA LEU A 57 -6.31 29.57 -11.55
C LEU A 57 -5.66 30.83 -12.17
N THR A 58 -4.69 31.38 -11.45
CA THR A 58 -3.89 32.53 -11.90
C THR A 58 -2.55 32.04 -12.49
N PRO A 59 -2.15 32.49 -13.70
CA PRO A 59 -0.86 32.14 -14.26
C PRO A 59 0.34 32.67 -13.43
N PRO A 60 1.47 31.92 -13.33
CA PRO A 60 1.59 30.55 -13.85
C PRO A 60 0.71 29.58 -13.04
N ARG A 61 -0.15 28.87 -13.74
CA ARG A 61 -1.06 27.91 -13.11
C ARG A 61 -0.30 26.67 -12.67
N ALA A 62 -0.65 26.13 -11.49
CA ALA A 62 -0.18 24.84 -11.04
C ALA A 62 -1.37 23.88 -10.88
N VAL A 63 -1.34 22.73 -11.55
CA VAL A 63 -2.39 21.71 -11.50
C VAL A 63 -1.79 20.39 -11.03
N TRP A 64 -2.23 19.93 -9.87
CA TRP A 64 -1.86 18.65 -9.28
C TRP A 64 -2.84 17.56 -9.74
N ILE A 65 -2.33 16.51 -10.36
CA ILE A 65 -3.08 15.36 -10.88
C ILE A 65 -2.92 14.21 -9.88
N MET A 66 -4.04 13.74 -9.32
CA MET A 66 -4.09 12.67 -8.31
C MET A 66 -5.06 11.56 -8.75
N VAL A 67 -4.87 11.08 -9.97
CA VAL A 67 -5.68 10.01 -10.58
C VAL A 67 -4.85 8.73 -10.74
N PRO A 68 -5.48 7.57 -11.00
CA PRO A 68 -4.75 6.35 -11.36
C PRO A 68 -3.80 6.57 -12.55
N ALA A 69 -2.61 5.98 -12.51
CA ALA A 69 -1.55 6.18 -13.52
C ALA A 69 -2.03 6.00 -14.97
N ALA A 70 -2.92 5.03 -15.22
CA ALA A 70 -3.50 4.78 -16.54
C ALA A 70 -4.38 5.93 -17.08
N LEU A 71 -4.77 6.88 -16.24
CA LEU A 71 -5.62 8.01 -16.62
C LEU A 71 -4.85 9.33 -16.76
N VAL A 72 -3.59 9.38 -16.35
CA VAL A 72 -2.81 10.64 -16.33
C VAL A 72 -2.67 11.22 -17.73
N ASP A 73 -2.35 10.41 -18.74
CA ASP A 73 -2.20 10.87 -20.12
C ASP A 73 -3.49 11.49 -20.68
N SER A 74 -4.65 10.91 -20.36
CA SER A 74 -5.94 11.46 -20.79
C SER A 74 -6.26 12.81 -20.12
N VAL A 75 -5.94 12.93 -18.83
CA VAL A 75 -6.13 14.18 -18.09
C VAL A 75 -5.19 15.28 -18.61
N ILE A 76 -3.93 14.93 -18.90
CA ILE A 76 -2.98 15.87 -19.52
C ILE A 76 -3.47 16.32 -20.89
N ALA A 77 -3.97 15.41 -21.74
CA ALA A 77 -4.49 15.74 -23.05
C ALA A 77 -5.70 16.72 -22.99
N GLU A 78 -6.56 16.56 -21.99
CA GLU A 78 -7.70 17.46 -21.75
C GLU A 78 -7.26 18.83 -21.18
N LEU A 79 -6.24 18.86 -20.30
CA LEU A 79 -5.72 20.10 -19.70
C LEU A 79 -4.87 20.92 -20.66
N ARG A 80 -4.07 20.28 -21.52
CA ARG A 80 -3.09 20.94 -22.39
C ARG A 80 -3.66 22.14 -23.20
N PRO A 81 -4.83 22.03 -23.87
CA PRO A 81 -5.40 23.17 -24.60
C PRO A 81 -5.93 24.31 -23.73
N LEU A 82 -6.05 24.08 -22.42
CA LEU A 82 -6.57 25.05 -21.44
C LEU A 82 -5.46 25.82 -20.73
N LEU A 83 -4.21 25.38 -20.89
CA LEU A 83 -3.02 25.91 -20.23
C LEU A 83 -2.17 26.75 -21.19
N ALA A 84 -1.33 27.60 -20.64
CA ALA A 84 -0.44 28.50 -21.37
C ALA A 84 1.02 28.25 -20.98
N SER A 85 1.93 28.80 -21.80
CA SER A 85 3.36 28.73 -21.50
C SER A 85 3.66 29.28 -20.08
N GLY A 86 4.48 28.54 -19.34
CA GLY A 86 4.82 28.79 -17.94
C GLY A 86 3.92 28.06 -16.93
N ASP A 87 2.79 27.46 -17.35
CA ASP A 87 1.94 26.67 -16.47
C ASP A 87 2.58 25.32 -16.13
N ILE A 88 2.21 24.75 -15.00
CA ILE A 88 2.85 23.56 -14.40
C ILE A 88 1.83 22.46 -14.18
N LEU A 89 2.14 21.26 -14.67
CA LEU A 89 1.41 20.03 -14.39
C LEU A 89 2.21 19.18 -13.40
N ILE A 90 1.58 18.72 -12.31
CA ILE A 90 2.20 17.91 -11.27
C ILE A 90 1.49 16.57 -11.23
N ASP A 91 2.20 15.48 -11.53
CA ASP A 91 1.71 14.11 -11.35
C ASP A 91 2.06 13.62 -9.95
N GLY A 92 1.07 13.48 -9.09
CA GLY A 92 1.23 12.99 -7.70
C GLY A 92 0.77 11.54 -7.53
N GLY A 93 0.47 10.84 -8.63
CA GLY A 93 0.07 9.44 -8.64
C GLY A 93 1.23 8.46 -8.42
N ASN A 94 1.00 7.20 -8.73
CA ASN A 94 2.04 6.17 -8.80
C ASN A 94 2.35 5.87 -10.27
N SER A 95 2.90 6.85 -10.98
CA SER A 95 3.24 6.72 -12.39
C SER A 95 4.62 6.04 -12.58
N HIS A 96 4.83 5.46 -13.76
CA HIS A 96 6.12 4.93 -14.14
C HIS A 96 7.04 6.07 -14.57
N TYR A 97 8.25 6.12 -14.05
CA TYR A 97 9.19 7.22 -14.28
C TYR A 97 9.57 7.44 -15.77
N HIS A 98 9.47 6.40 -16.62
CA HIS A 98 9.63 6.54 -18.07
C HIS A 98 8.53 7.42 -18.67
N ASP A 99 7.29 7.29 -18.18
CA ASP A 99 6.17 8.12 -18.66
C ASP A 99 6.36 9.58 -18.25
N ASP A 100 6.96 9.83 -17.09
CA ASP A 100 7.22 11.20 -16.62
C ASP A 100 8.24 11.91 -17.54
N ILE A 101 9.31 11.21 -17.91
CA ILE A 101 10.32 11.72 -18.84
C ILE A 101 9.65 12.03 -20.19
N ARG A 102 8.89 11.08 -20.75
CA ARG A 102 8.15 11.26 -22.01
C ARG A 102 7.18 12.45 -21.94
N ARG A 103 6.37 12.53 -20.91
CA ARG A 103 5.39 13.64 -20.71
C ARG A 103 6.08 14.99 -20.63
N ALA A 104 7.17 15.08 -19.87
CA ALA A 104 7.97 16.31 -19.79
C ALA A 104 8.49 16.75 -21.16
N GLU A 105 8.98 15.80 -21.97
CA GLU A 105 9.46 16.07 -23.33
C GLU A 105 8.34 16.51 -24.28
N GLU A 106 7.16 15.90 -24.20
CA GLU A 106 5.98 16.22 -25.02
C GLU A 106 5.34 17.58 -24.67
N LEU A 107 5.47 18.03 -23.43
CA LEU A 107 4.90 19.29 -22.93
C LEU A 107 5.82 20.49 -23.16
N ARG A 108 7.13 20.27 -23.16
CA ARG A 108 8.17 21.30 -23.31
C ARG A 108 7.99 22.22 -24.55
N PRO A 109 7.63 21.73 -25.75
CA PRO A 109 7.43 22.59 -26.91
C PRO A 109 6.27 23.58 -26.75
N ALA A 110 5.30 23.29 -25.88
CA ALA A 110 4.21 24.21 -25.53
C ALA A 110 4.60 25.17 -24.40
N GLY A 111 5.81 25.11 -23.89
CA GLY A 111 6.27 25.88 -22.74
C GLY A 111 5.64 25.47 -21.42
N LEU A 112 5.03 24.29 -21.36
CA LEU A 112 4.46 23.73 -20.14
C LEU A 112 5.53 22.97 -19.36
N HIS A 113 5.50 23.12 -18.04
CA HIS A 113 6.37 22.41 -17.14
C HIS A 113 5.68 21.16 -16.58
N TYR A 114 6.46 20.11 -16.39
CA TYR A 114 6.01 18.87 -15.79
C TYR A 114 6.80 18.58 -14.51
N VAL A 115 6.12 18.04 -13.50
CA VAL A 115 6.69 17.64 -12.21
C VAL A 115 6.14 16.27 -11.85
N ASP A 116 6.99 15.35 -11.50
CA ASP A 116 6.63 14.07 -10.90
C ASP A 116 6.85 14.14 -9.38
N ALA A 117 5.79 13.84 -8.63
CA ALA A 117 5.77 13.97 -7.17
C ALA A 117 5.38 12.65 -6.50
N GLY A 118 6.34 11.75 -6.36
CA GLY A 118 6.17 10.50 -5.65
C GLY A 118 5.76 10.75 -4.20
N THR A 119 4.58 10.26 -3.82
CA THR A 119 3.95 10.57 -2.54
C THR A 119 3.81 9.31 -1.68
N SER A 120 4.28 9.35 -0.43
CA SER A 120 4.10 8.32 0.59
C SER A 120 3.45 8.89 1.84
N GLY A 121 2.60 8.10 2.54
CA GLY A 121 1.87 8.52 3.75
C GLY A 121 0.41 8.05 3.76
N GLY A 122 -0.15 7.72 2.61
CA GLY A 122 -1.50 7.16 2.49
C GLY A 122 -2.58 8.04 3.11
N VAL A 123 -3.57 7.41 3.75
CA VAL A 123 -4.70 8.12 4.38
C VAL A 123 -4.30 8.95 5.61
N LEU A 124 -3.19 8.62 6.24
CA LEU A 124 -2.69 9.34 7.42
C LEU A 124 -2.02 10.67 7.08
N GLY A 125 -1.74 10.92 5.80
CA GLY A 125 -1.09 12.13 5.33
C GLY A 125 -1.83 13.42 5.66
N LEU A 126 -3.14 13.38 5.89
CA LEU A 126 -3.90 14.56 6.33
C LEU A 126 -3.34 15.12 7.65
N GLU A 127 -3.10 14.26 8.62
CA GLU A 127 -2.67 14.66 9.97
C GLU A 127 -1.12 14.63 10.11
N GLN A 128 -0.48 13.61 9.55
CA GLN A 128 0.95 13.38 9.73
C GLN A 128 1.82 14.00 8.63
N GLY A 129 1.21 14.45 7.51
CA GLY A 129 1.92 14.88 6.31
C GLY A 129 2.36 13.73 5.41
N TYR A 130 2.86 14.12 4.24
CA TYR A 130 3.29 13.20 3.18
C TYR A 130 4.80 13.29 2.99
N CYS A 131 5.48 12.17 2.87
CA CYS A 131 6.84 12.13 2.37
C CYS A 131 6.81 12.30 0.86
N LEU A 132 7.51 13.34 0.34
CA LEU A 132 7.46 13.71 -1.07
C LEU A 132 8.84 13.61 -1.72
N MET A 133 8.89 12.88 -2.83
CA MET A 133 10.06 12.70 -3.69
C MET A 133 9.77 13.36 -5.03
N ILE A 134 10.46 14.45 -5.36
CA ILE A 134 10.07 15.35 -6.46
C ILE A 134 11.13 15.33 -7.57
N GLY A 135 10.69 15.09 -8.81
CA GLY A 135 11.44 15.26 -10.03
C GLY A 135 10.92 16.49 -10.79
N ALA A 136 11.79 17.48 -11.03
CA ALA A 136 11.41 18.73 -11.69
C ALA A 136 12.63 19.52 -12.17
N GLU A 137 12.42 20.48 -13.06
CA GLU A 137 13.40 21.54 -13.29
C GLU A 137 13.62 22.36 -12.00
N PRO A 138 14.85 22.77 -11.65
CA PRO A 138 15.14 23.45 -10.38
C PRO A 138 14.32 24.72 -10.14
N ALA A 139 14.07 25.51 -11.19
CA ALA A 139 13.29 26.75 -11.08
C ALA A 139 11.80 26.45 -10.77
N VAL A 140 11.25 25.39 -11.41
CA VAL A 140 9.87 24.93 -11.20
C VAL A 140 9.71 24.38 -9.78
N PHE A 141 10.67 23.55 -9.34
CA PHE A 141 10.70 23.06 -7.96
C PHE A 141 10.65 24.22 -6.96
N SER A 142 11.53 25.23 -7.12
CA SER A 142 11.58 26.40 -6.22
C SER A 142 10.26 27.18 -6.17
N THR A 143 9.54 27.26 -7.30
CA THR A 143 8.21 27.90 -7.37
C THR A 143 7.18 27.14 -6.56
N LEU A 144 7.23 25.79 -6.56
CA LEU A 144 6.28 24.91 -5.89
C LEU A 144 6.69 24.52 -4.47
N GLU A 145 7.90 24.88 -4.02
CA GLU A 145 8.41 24.48 -2.71
C GLU A 145 7.45 24.80 -1.55
N PRO A 146 6.72 25.94 -1.50
CA PRO A 146 5.74 26.20 -0.45
C PRO A 146 4.60 25.16 -0.40
N ILE A 147 4.21 24.59 -1.55
CA ILE A 147 3.22 23.52 -1.63
C ILE A 147 3.78 22.23 -1.04
N PHE A 148 5.02 21.85 -1.43
CA PHE A 148 5.67 20.64 -0.93
C PHE A 148 5.91 20.72 0.58
N ALA A 149 6.38 21.85 1.06
CA ALA A 149 6.59 22.10 2.50
C ALA A 149 5.29 21.99 3.31
N THR A 150 4.17 22.48 2.78
CA THR A 150 2.85 22.38 3.42
C THR A 150 2.33 20.96 3.46
N LEU A 151 2.51 20.21 2.37
CA LEU A 151 2.08 18.82 2.30
C LEU A 151 2.93 17.89 3.16
N SER A 152 4.21 18.21 3.36
CA SER A 152 5.13 17.39 4.15
C SER A 152 4.78 17.39 5.65
N PRO A 153 5.36 16.45 6.45
CA PRO A 153 5.14 16.40 7.89
C PRO A 153 5.49 17.71 8.61
N GLY A 154 6.38 18.51 8.02
CA GLY A 154 6.95 19.67 8.68
C GLY A 154 8.00 19.25 9.72
N GLY A 155 9.14 19.91 9.75
CA GLY A 155 10.21 19.50 10.67
C GLY A 155 9.86 19.72 12.13
N ARG A 156 10.02 18.70 12.95
CA ARG A 156 10.66 18.95 14.24
C ARG A 156 12.02 19.56 13.91
N ARG A 157 12.42 20.64 14.63
CA ARG A 157 13.74 21.25 14.45
C ARG A 157 14.79 20.19 14.16
N PRO A 158 15.67 20.37 13.14
CA PRO A 158 16.70 19.40 12.79
C PRO A 158 17.43 18.93 14.05
N GLN A 159 17.36 17.66 14.37
CA GLN A 159 18.06 17.09 15.52
C GLN A 159 19.54 16.85 15.22
N THR A 160 19.94 17.02 13.97
CA THR A 160 21.31 16.78 13.52
C THR A 160 22.10 18.08 13.47
N GLN A 161 22.93 18.29 14.48
CA GLN A 161 24.02 19.24 14.42
C GLN A 161 25.02 18.81 13.34
N GLY A 162 24.97 19.43 12.16
CA GLY A 162 25.93 19.17 11.11
C GLY A 162 25.37 18.89 9.70
N GLY A 163 24.09 19.04 9.48
CA GLY A 163 23.50 18.98 8.12
C GLY A 163 23.88 20.22 7.31
N LYS A 164 24.86 20.08 6.43
CA LYS A 164 25.26 21.14 5.52
C LYS A 164 24.48 21.00 4.21
N GLY A 165 23.59 21.96 3.91
CA GLY A 165 22.95 22.12 2.63
C GLY A 165 21.41 22.13 2.65
N ALA A 166 20.84 22.89 1.71
CA ALA A 166 19.39 23.04 1.55
C ALA A 166 18.66 21.67 1.34
N ALA A 167 19.27 20.76 0.57
CA ALA A 167 18.70 19.42 0.32
C ALA A 167 18.49 18.62 1.60
N ARG A 168 19.41 18.70 2.56
CA ARG A 168 19.26 18.01 3.85
C ARG A 168 18.17 18.62 4.71
N ALA A 169 18.06 19.94 4.71
CA ALA A 169 17.00 20.64 5.44
C ALA A 169 15.62 20.27 4.90
N MET A 170 15.45 20.18 3.57
CA MET A 170 14.22 19.71 2.93
C MET A 170 13.91 18.27 3.32
N ALA A 171 14.89 17.37 3.26
CA ALA A 171 14.73 15.96 3.60
C ALA A 171 14.29 15.77 5.08
N GLU A 172 14.82 16.57 5.99
CA GLU A 172 14.43 16.59 7.42
C GLU A 172 12.99 17.07 7.62
N MET A 173 12.46 17.86 6.68
CA MET A 173 11.04 18.26 6.65
C MET A 173 10.13 17.24 5.98
N GLY A 174 10.65 16.21 5.32
CA GLY A 174 9.92 15.13 4.67
C GLY A 174 9.64 15.34 3.18
N TYR A 175 10.35 16.26 2.50
CA TYR A 175 10.31 16.38 1.04
C TYR A 175 11.71 16.57 0.47
N LEU A 176 11.92 16.14 -0.78
CA LEU A 176 13.23 16.25 -1.42
C LEU A 176 13.09 16.47 -2.93
N HIS A 177 13.88 17.42 -3.47
CA HIS A 177 14.15 17.51 -4.89
C HIS A 177 15.16 16.42 -5.28
N CYS A 178 14.66 15.34 -5.90
CA CYS A 178 15.45 14.14 -6.24
C CYS A 178 16.27 14.32 -7.52
N GLY A 179 15.89 15.25 -8.38
CA GLY A 179 16.55 15.49 -9.66
C GLY A 179 15.58 16.00 -10.74
N SER A 180 15.93 15.78 -12.01
CA SER A 180 15.09 16.12 -13.17
C SER A 180 13.84 15.24 -13.23
N ASN A 181 12.96 15.52 -14.19
CA ASN A 181 11.73 14.75 -14.42
C ASN A 181 11.98 13.24 -14.45
N GLY A 182 11.12 12.50 -13.78
CA GLY A 182 11.22 11.06 -13.56
C GLY A 182 11.98 10.66 -12.29
N ALA A 183 12.83 11.53 -11.73
CA ALA A 183 13.62 11.20 -10.55
C ALA A 183 12.75 11.00 -9.28
N GLY A 184 11.67 11.73 -9.14
CA GLY A 184 10.74 11.60 -8.03
C GLY A 184 10.04 10.24 -8.00
N HIS A 185 9.41 9.87 -9.12
CA HIS A 185 8.74 8.57 -9.24
C HIS A 185 9.73 7.40 -9.28
N PHE A 186 10.96 7.58 -9.81
CA PHE A 186 12.00 6.57 -9.70
C PHE A 186 12.34 6.27 -8.24
N VAL A 187 12.60 7.31 -7.43
CA VAL A 187 12.87 7.14 -5.99
C VAL A 187 11.67 6.54 -5.27
N LYS A 188 10.44 6.98 -5.61
CA LYS A 188 9.20 6.43 -5.03
C LYS A 188 9.00 4.97 -5.39
N MET A 189 9.27 4.57 -6.62
CA MET A 189 9.20 3.18 -7.07
C MET A 189 10.14 2.28 -6.25
N VAL A 190 11.38 2.69 -6.05
CA VAL A 190 12.36 1.96 -5.23
C VAL A 190 11.92 1.89 -3.77
N HIS A 191 11.36 2.99 -3.22
CA HIS A 191 10.75 2.99 -1.89
C HIS A 191 9.67 1.89 -1.77
N ASN A 192 8.78 1.77 -2.75
CA ASN A 192 7.74 0.74 -2.75
C ASN A 192 8.33 -0.68 -2.89
N GLY A 193 9.40 -0.84 -3.66
CA GLY A 193 10.14 -2.12 -3.71
C GLY A 193 10.67 -2.52 -2.33
N ILE A 194 11.28 -1.59 -1.60
CA ILE A 194 11.75 -1.80 -0.23
C ILE A 194 10.58 -2.13 0.70
N GLU A 195 9.46 -1.41 0.57
CA GLU A 195 8.23 -1.66 1.34
C GLU A 195 7.75 -3.11 1.15
N TYR A 196 7.75 -3.64 -0.09
CA TYR A 196 7.42 -5.05 -0.37
C TYR A 196 8.33 -6.01 0.39
N GLY A 197 9.64 -5.75 0.38
CA GLY A 197 10.62 -6.58 1.10
C GLY A 197 10.39 -6.59 2.61
N VAL A 198 10.16 -5.42 3.21
CA VAL A 198 9.90 -5.29 4.65
C VAL A 198 8.59 -6.00 5.03
N MET A 199 7.52 -5.81 4.24
CA MET A 199 6.24 -6.49 4.46
C MET A 199 6.40 -8.01 4.38
N ALA A 200 7.14 -8.53 3.40
CA ALA A 200 7.39 -9.95 3.26
C ALA A 200 8.16 -10.51 4.47
N ALA A 201 9.20 -9.82 4.93
CA ALA A 201 9.97 -10.24 6.10
C ALA A 201 9.13 -10.31 7.38
N TYR A 202 8.25 -9.34 7.64
CA TYR A 202 7.32 -9.42 8.77
C TYR A 202 6.34 -10.58 8.63
N ALA A 203 5.78 -10.76 7.42
CA ALA A 203 4.82 -11.83 7.17
C ALA A 203 5.44 -13.21 7.38
N GLU A 204 6.64 -13.47 6.84
CA GLU A 204 7.36 -14.73 7.00
C GLU A 204 7.76 -14.98 8.45
N GLY A 205 8.30 -13.97 9.15
CA GLY A 205 8.70 -14.10 10.55
C GLY A 205 7.51 -14.37 11.47
N LEU A 206 6.41 -13.66 11.32
CA LEU A 206 5.20 -13.90 12.12
C LEU A 206 4.53 -15.22 11.77
N ASN A 207 4.56 -15.65 10.50
CA ASN A 207 4.08 -16.97 10.09
C ASN A 207 4.90 -18.09 10.73
N LEU A 208 6.24 -17.93 10.83
CA LEU A 208 7.08 -18.86 11.55
C LEU A 208 6.69 -18.97 13.04
N LEU A 209 6.43 -17.84 13.70
CA LEU A 209 5.96 -17.82 15.08
C LEU A 209 4.57 -18.45 15.25
N GLN A 210 3.67 -18.27 14.30
CA GLN A 210 2.34 -18.89 14.28
C GLN A 210 2.42 -20.43 14.24
N HIS A 211 3.48 -20.98 13.64
CA HIS A 211 3.73 -22.43 13.54
C HIS A 211 4.74 -22.96 14.56
N ALA A 212 5.11 -22.16 15.56
CA ALA A 212 6.07 -22.59 16.58
C ALA A 212 5.54 -23.70 17.53
N ASP A 213 4.29 -24.09 17.36
CA ASP A 213 3.62 -25.20 18.05
C ASP A 213 3.64 -26.52 17.28
N ALA A 214 4.36 -26.62 16.17
CA ALA A 214 4.40 -27.81 15.31
C ALA A 214 4.74 -29.11 16.07
N GLY A 215 5.57 -29.01 17.12
CA GLY A 215 5.93 -30.15 17.98
C GLY A 215 4.80 -30.61 18.91
N LEU A 216 3.70 -29.89 19.02
CA LEU A 216 2.48 -30.31 19.74
C LEU A 216 1.49 -31.03 18.82
N LYS A 217 1.66 -30.90 17.50
CA LYS A 217 0.79 -31.50 16.49
C LYS A 217 1.34 -32.89 16.13
N ARG A 218 0.46 -33.89 16.03
CA ARG A 218 0.83 -35.19 15.45
C ARG A 218 0.88 -35.04 13.93
N GLU A 219 2.08 -34.89 13.38
CA GLU A 219 2.28 -35.08 11.96
C GLU A 219 2.58 -36.55 11.70
N GLU A 220 1.93 -37.15 10.70
CA GLU A 220 2.28 -38.52 10.25
C GLU A 220 3.68 -38.47 9.62
N ALA A 221 4.66 -39.03 10.32
CA ALA A 221 5.99 -39.19 9.76
C ALA A 221 5.95 -40.37 8.77
N ASP A 222 6.28 -40.12 7.54
CA ASP A 222 6.42 -41.14 6.49
C ASP A 222 7.72 -40.92 5.70
N ALA A 223 7.95 -41.79 4.72
CA ALA A 223 9.16 -41.74 3.89
C ALA A 223 9.25 -40.49 3.02
N GLU A 224 8.18 -39.69 2.91
CA GLU A 224 8.06 -38.54 2.01
C GLU A 224 8.07 -37.18 2.74
N THR A 225 7.89 -37.19 4.06
CA THR A 225 7.85 -35.98 4.90
C THR A 225 9.01 -36.02 5.90
N ALA A 226 9.90 -35.04 5.83
CA ALA A 226 10.96 -34.92 6.81
C ALA A 226 10.36 -34.60 8.19
N PRO A 227 10.54 -35.45 9.23
CA PRO A 227 10.02 -35.15 10.54
C PRO A 227 10.82 -34.04 11.21
N LEU A 228 10.23 -33.42 12.23
CA LEU A 228 10.97 -32.52 13.13
C LEU A 228 12.14 -33.28 13.74
N SER A 229 13.33 -32.70 13.77
CA SER A 229 14.52 -33.29 14.38
C SER A 229 14.32 -33.57 15.87
N ASP A 230 13.69 -32.65 16.57
CA ASP A 230 13.25 -32.81 17.96
C ASP A 230 11.99 -31.96 18.20
N PRO A 231 10.80 -32.57 18.30
CA PRO A 231 9.55 -31.87 18.54
C PRO A 231 9.54 -30.99 19.81
N ARG A 232 10.42 -31.30 20.79
CA ARG A 232 10.47 -30.52 22.04
C ARG A 232 10.88 -29.06 21.84
N PHE A 233 11.58 -28.76 20.75
CA PHE A 233 12.00 -27.39 20.42
C PHE A 233 10.94 -26.55 19.73
N PHE A 234 9.78 -27.14 19.41
CA PHE A 234 8.69 -26.48 18.66
C PHE A 234 7.34 -26.65 19.38
N GLN A 235 7.30 -26.33 20.69
CA GLN A 235 6.10 -26.46 21.52
C GLN A 235 5.64 -25.13 22.10
N TYR A 236 5.87 -24.05 21.37
CA TYR A 236 5.54 -22.70 21.82
C TYR A 236 4.18 -22.27 21.28
N GLN A 237 3.23 -22.06 22.18
CA GLN A 237 1.95 -21.42 21.86
C GLN A 237 2.11 -19.91 22.05
N LEU A 238 2.41 -19.20 20.98
CA LEU A 238 2.74 -17.78 21.01
C LEU A 238 1.54 -16.92 20.63
N ASP A 239 1.32 -15.86 21.38
CA ASP A 239 0.42 -14.76 20.99
C ASP A 239 1.18 -13.83 20.04
N THR A 240 0.99 -14.01 18.73
CA THR A 240 1.65 -13.21 17.69
C THR A 240 1.23 -11.75 17.73
N ALA A 241 0.03 -11.42 18.21
CA ALA A 241 -0.40 -10.04 18.41
C ALA A 241 0.42 -9.37 19.52
N ALA A 242 0.59 -10.05 20.66
CA ALA A 242 1.41 -9.55 21.77
C ALA A 242 2.90 -9.44 21.37
N VAL A 243 3.41 -10.37 20.55
CA VAL A 243 4.78 -10.30 20.02
C VAL A 243 4.95 -9.09 19.10
N ALA A 244 4.04 -8.86 18.16
CA ALA A 244 4.08 -7.69 17.30
C ALA A 244 3.98 -6.39 18.11
N GLU A 245 3.14 -6.37 19.15
CA GLU A 245 2.99 -5.23 20.04
C GLU A 245 4.28 -4.91 20.80
N VAL A 246 4.97 -5.90 21.37
CA VAL A 246 6.23 -5.65 22.07
C VAL A 246 7.34 -5.18 21.11
N TRP A 247 7.36 -5.67 19.88
CA TRP A 247 8.37 -5.28 18.89
C TRP A 247 8.21 -3.83 18.41
N ARG A 248 6.99 -3.31 18.35
CA ARG A 248 6.78 -1.90 17.96
C ARG A 248 7.25 -0.91 19.03
N HIS A 249 7.44 -1.36 20.29
CA HIS A 249 7.89 -0.56 21.42
C HIS A 249 9.39 -0.69 21.66
N GLY A 250 10.21 -0.14 20.77
CA GLY A 250 11.65 0.01 20.96
C GLY A 250 12.54 -1.08 20.39
N SER A 251 12.01 -2.07 19.64
CA SER A 251 12.89 -2.99 18.93
C SER A 251 13.53 -2.32 17.71
N ILE A 252 14.65 -2.89 17.25
CA ILE A 252 15.37 -2.35 16.07
C ILE A 252 14.57 -2.46 14.77
N ILE A 253 13.56 -3.35 14.72
CA ILE A 253 12.67 -3.53 13.57
C ILE A 253 11.38 -2.70 13.69
N SER A 254 11.29 -1.76 14.64
CA SER A 254 10.12 -0.88 14.74
C SER A 254 9.96 -0.03 13.49
N SER A 255 8.72 0.05 12.98
CA SER A 255 8.39 0.81 11.78
C SER A 255 6.90 1.07 11.70
N ARG A 256 6.46 1.99 10.83
CA ARG A 256 5.03 2.18 10.57
C ARG A 256 4.35 0.90 10.03
N LEU A 257 5.05 0.09 9.26
CA LEU A 257 4.52 -1.19 8.78
C LEU A 257 4.29 -2.17 9.93
N LEU A 258 5.18 -2.18 10.92
CA LEU A 258 4.99 -3.00 12.13
C LEU A 258 3.83 -2.49 12.99
N ASP A 259 3.63 -1.16 13.09
CA ASP A 259 2.44 -0.59 13.76
C ASP A 259 1.15 -1.12 13.14
N LEU A 260 1.04 -1.04 11.81
CA LEU A 260 -0.13 -1.53 11.07
C LEU A 260 -0.31 -3.06 11.24
N THR A 261 0.78 -3.81 11.32
CA THR A 261 0.75 -5.25 11.57
C THR A 261 0.20 -5.56 12.97
N ALA A 262 0.71 -4.89 13.99
CA ALA A 262 0.23 -5.06 15.36
C ALA A 262 -1.25 -4.65 15.52
N GLU A 263 -1.65 -3.53 14.92
CA GLU A 263 -3.05 -3.10 14.88
C GLU A 263 -3.98 -4.14 14.21
N ALA A 264 -3.54 -4.74 13.09
CA ALA A 264 -4.31 -5.76 12.39
C ALA A 264 -4.45 -7.05 13.21
N LEU A 265 -3.36 -7.53 13.83
CA LEU A 265 -3.36 -8.74 14.66
C LEU A 265 -4.14 -8.54 15.97
N ALA A 266 -4.08 -7.35 16.57
CA ALA A 266 -4.89 -7.02 17.74
C ALA A 266 -6.39 -7.02 17.43
N ALA A 267 -6.77 -6.59 16.23
CA ALA A 267 -8.16 -6.57 15.79
C ALA A 267 -8.69 -7.97 15.40
N ASP A 268 -7.85 -8.81 14.81
CA ASP A 268 -8.18 -10.16 14.34
C ASP A 268 -6.91 -11.03 14.30
N PRO A 269 -6.59 -11.77 15.39
CA PRO A 269 -5.36 -12.55 15.48
C PRO A 269 -5.18 -13.63 14.41
N VAL A 270 -6.27 -14.11 13.81
CA VAL A 270 -6.25 -15.13 12.75
C VAL A 270 -6.43 -14.53 11.36
N LEU A 271 -6.59 -13.21 11.25
CA LEU A 271 -6.79 -12.47 10.00
C LEU A 271 -7.88 -13.07 9.11
N GLY A 272 -8.94 -13.62 9.72
CA GLY A 272 -9.98 -14.44 9.06
C GLY A 272 -10.77 -13.72 7.97
N ARG A 273 -10.78 -12.38 7.97
CA ARG A 273 -11.40 -11.56 6.91
C ARG A 273 -10.57 -11.42 5.63
N PHE A 274 -9.32 -11.92 5.62
CA PHE A 274 -8.42 -11.82 4.48
C PHE A 274 -8.23 -13.16 3.80
N GLY A 275 -8.36 -13.20 2.48
CA GLY A 275 -8.19 -14.41 1.67
C GLY A 275 -6.74 -14.69 1.21
N GLY A 276 -5.74 -13.98 1.73
CA GLY A 276 -4.33 -14.19 1.41
C GLY A 276 -3.90 -13.81 -0.02
N ARG A 277 -4.78 -13.18 -0.82
CA ARG A 277 -4.48 -12.78 -2.19
C ARG A 277 -3.87 -11.37 -2.21
N VAL A 278 -2.57 -11.27 -2.42
CA VAL A 278 -1.83 -10.00 -2.38
C VAL A 278 -1.63 -9.44 -3.78
N SER A 279 -2.17 -8.23 -4.03
CA SER A 279 -2.00 -7.52 -5.30
C SER A 279 -0.66 -6.76 -5.35
N ASP A 280 -0.22 -6.46 -6.58
CA ASP A 280 0.85 -5.49 -6.85
C ASP A 280 0.33 -4.41 -7.80
N SER A 281 0.73 -3.16 -7.60
CA SER A 281 0.33 -1.99 -8.38
C SER A 281 1.36 -1.58 -9.45
N GLY A 282 2.41 -2.36 -9.61
CA GLY A 282 3.42 -2.19 -10.67
C GLY A 282 4.80 -1.76 -10.15
N GLU A 283 4.89 -0.99 -9.08
CA GLU A 283 6.15 -0.38 -8.60
C GLU A 283 7.20 -1.44 -8.23
N GLY A 284 6.79 -2.55 -7.60
CA GLY A 284 7.69 -3.67 -7.30
C GLY A 284 8.26 -4.31 -8.57
N ARG A 285 7.46 -4.40 -9.65
CA ARG A 285 7.92 -4.90 -10.96
C ARG A 285 8.93 -3.93 -11.58
N TRP A 286 8.60 -2.65 -11.62
CA TRP A 286 9.47 -1.63 -12.20
C TRP A 286 10.79 -1.53 -11.44
N THR A 287 10.78 -1.67 -10.11
CA THR A 287 12.00 -1.71 -9.29
C THR A 287 12.91 -2.89 -9.68
N VAL A 288 12.34 -4.10 -9.83
CA VAL A 288 13.10 -5.28 -10.24
C VAL A 288 13.60 -5.16 -11.67
N GLN A 289 12.79 -4.64 -12.59
CA GLN A 289 13.19 -4.38 -13.97
C GLN A 289 14.35 -3.38 -14.04
N ALA A 290 14.25 -2.27 -13.33
CA ALA A 290 15.34 -1.29 -13.26
C ALA A 290 16.62 -1.90 -12.69
N ALA A 291 16.53 -2.73 -11.64
CA ALA A 291 17.68 -3.42 -11.09
C ALA A 291 18.37 -4.35 -12.12
N VAL A 292 17.58 -5.04 -12.94
CA VAL A 292 18.11 -5.86 -14.05
C VAL A 292 18.81 -5.00 -15.11
N GLU A 293 18.16 -3.90 -15.54
CA GLU A 293 18.71 -3.01 -16.57
C GLU A 293 20.04 -2.37 -16.16
N ILE A 294 20.16 -1.95 -14.90
CA ILE A 294 21.39 -1.31 -14.38
C ILE A 294 22.40 -2.31 -13.81
N GLY A 295 22.09 -3.63 -13.83
CA GLY A 295 22.98 -4.68 -13.35
C GLY A 295 23.16 -4.73 -11.82
N VAL A 296 22.18 -4.29 -11.06
CA VAL A 296 22.23 -4.29 -9.58
C VAL A 296 21.43 -5.49 -9.02
N PRO A 297 22.02 -6.33 -8.14
CA PRO A 297 21.28 -7.45 -7.54
C PRO A 297 20.18 -6.97 -6.60
N ALA A 298 18.98 -7.55 -6.72
CA ALA A 298 17.78 -7.20 -5.94
C ALA A 298 17.06 -8.46 -5.44
N HIS A 299 17.79 -9.38 -4.79
CA HIS A 299 17.25 -10.70 -4.38
C HIS A 299 16.03 -10.60 -3.47
N VAL A 300 16.10 -9.80 -2.41
CA VAL A 300 15.00 -9.64 -1.44
C VAL A 300 13.76 -9.04 -2.11
N LEU A 301 13.92 -8.00 -2.93
CA LEU A 301 12.82 -7.33 -3.61
C LEU A 301 12.16 -8.23 -4.65
N SER A 302 12.98 -9.03 -5.37
CA SER A 302 12.47 -10.02 -6.34
C SER A 302 11.68 -11.13 -5.65
N ALA A 303 12.18 -11.69 -4.54
CA ALA A 303 11.48 -12.71 -3.77
C ALA A 303 10.14 -12.18 -3.25
N ALA A 304 10.12 -10.99 -2.66
CA ALA A 304 8.89 -10.36 -2.18
C ALA A 304 7.87 -10.10 -3.29
N LEU A 305 8.30 -9.75 -4.49
CA LEU A 305 7.43 -9.59 -5.66
C LEU A 305 6.85 -10.94 -6.11
N TYR A 306 7.67 -11.98 -6.20
CA TYR A 306 7.25 -13.32 -6.65
C TYR A 306 6.30 -13.98 -5.65
N SER A 307 6.49 -13.81 -4.35
CA SER A 307 5.55 -14.24 -3.31
C SER A 307 4.13 -13.67 -3.54
N ARG A 308 4.01 -12.40 -4.02
CA ARG A 308 2.71 -11.85 -4.43
C ARG A 308 2.12 -12.55 -5.65
N PHE A 309 2.94 -13.04 -6.58
CA PHE A 309 2.45 -13.83 -7.72
C PHE A 309 1.96 -15.21 -7.28
N GLU A 310 2.69 -15.87 -6.38
CA GLU A 310 2.29 -17.15 -5.78
C GLU A 310 0.98 -17.03 -5.02
N SER A 311 0.80 -15.99 -4.22
CA SER A 311 -0.45 -15.73 -3.48
C SER A 311 -1.69 -15.62 -4.37
N ARG A 312 -1.50 -15.43 -5.69
CA ARG A 312 -2.56 -15.35 -6.69
C ARG A 312 -2.72 -16.63 -7.51
N GLY A 313 -2.10 -17.74 -7.07
CA GLY A 313 -2.17 -19.06 -7.71
C GLY A 313 -1.34 -19.17 -8.99
N ARG A 314 -0.36 -18.26 -9.22
CA ARG A 314 0.47 -18.32 -10.42
C ARG A 314 1.54 -19.40 -10.42
N ALA A 315 1.79 -20.07 -9.27
CA ALA A 315 2.69 -21.20 -9.13
C ALA A 315 2.00 -22.57 -9.40
N ALA A 316 0.68 -22.65 -9.39
CA ALA A 316 -0.08 -23.90 -9.36
C ALA A 316 0.31 -24.93 -10.44
N PHE A 317 0.68 -24.52 -11.65
CA PHE A 317 1.13 -25.44 -12.68
C PHE A 317 2.53 -25.99 -12.37
N ALA A 318 3.44 -25.16 -11.88
CA ALA A 318 4.79 -25.58 -11.49
C ALA A 318 4.73 -26.59 -10.34
N ASP A 319 3.89 -26.34 -9.34
CA ASP A 319 3.69 -27.23 -8.19
C ASP A 319 3.18 -28.61 -8.65
N LYS A 320 2.16 -28.65 -9.55
CA LYS A 320 1.66 -29.88 -10.16
C LYS A 320 2.75 -30.63 -10.95
N LEU A 321 3.60 -29.90 -11.68
CA LEU A 321 4.70 -30.50 -12.44
C LEU A 321 5.75 -31.11 -11.52
N LEU A 322 6.06 -30.47 -10.39
CA LEU A 322 6.96 -31.01 -9.36
C LEU A 322 6.40 -32.32 -8.78
N SER A 323 5.10 -32.35 -8.45
CA SER A 323 4.43 -33.57 -7.97
C SER A 323 4.46 -34.68 -9.03
N ALA A 324 4.19 -34.36 -10.29
CA ALA A 324 4.24 -35.34 -11.39
C ALA A 324 5.65 -35.90 -11.60
N MET A 325 6.70 -35.07 -11.50
CA MET A 325 8.09 -35.53 -11.60
C MET A 325 8.46 -36.44 -10.42
N ARG A 326 8.06 -36.13 -9.19
CA ARG A 326 8.27 -36.99 -8.01
C ARG A 326 7.59 -38.34 -8.18
N LEU A 327 6.36 -38.37 -8.71
CA LEU A 327 5.67 -39.62 -9.05
C LEU A 327 6.46 -40.40 -10.11
N GLY A 328 6.94 -39.75 -11.16
CA GLY A 328 7.63 -40.38 -12.28
C GLY A 328 8.96 -41.05 -11.94
N PHE A 329 9.79 -40.43 -11.09
CA PHE A 329 11.09 -40.99 -10.73
C PHE A 329 11.10 -41.77 -9.40
N GLY A 330 10.19 -41.45 -8.46
CA GLY A 330 10.20 -42.03 -7.11
C GLY A 330 8.94 -42.84 -6.76
N GLY A 331 7.91 -42.80 -7.59
CA GLY A 331 6.62 -43.44 -7.29
C GLY A 331 5.84 -42.74 -6.16
N HIS A 332 6.24 -41.51 -5.77
CA HIS A 332 5.65 -40.76 -4.68
C HIS A 332 4.30 -40.18 -5.10
N LEU A 333 3.21 -40.67 -4.51
CA LEU A 333 1.87 -40.15 -4.71
C LEU A 333 1.66 -38.87 -3.91
N GLU A 334 1.04 -37.89 -4.51
CA GLU A 334 0.64 -36.65 -3.82
C GLU A 334 -0.35 -37.00 -2.69
N LYS A 335 -0.08 -36.50 -1.47
CA LYS A 335 -1.03 -36.63 -0.38
C LYS A 335 -2.26 -35.78 -0.67
N THR A 336 -3.43 -36.40 -0.66
CA THR A 336 -4.68 -35.65 -0.66
C THR A 336 -4.81 -34.93 0.67
N GLU A 337 -5.14 -33.64 0.66
CA GLU A 337 -5.56 -32.95 1.87
C GLU A 337 -6.67 -33.78 2.51
N SER A 338 -6.42 -34.37 3.68
CA SER A 338 -7.47 -35.00 4.47
C SER A 338 -8.49 -33.89 4.75
N SER A 339 -9.69 -34.03 4.20
CA SER A 339 -10.81 -33.17 4.48
C SER A 339 -10.89 -32.99 6.01
N THR A 340 -10.61 -31.79 6.48
CA THR A 340 -10.82 -31.41 7.88
C THR A 340 -12.23 -31.86 8.25
N PRO A 341 -12.43 -32.69 9.29
CA PRO A 341 -13.77 -33.09 9.68
C PRO A 341 -14.57 -31.83 9.93
N SER A 342 -15.59 -31.58 9.12
CA SER A 342 -16.58 -30.57 9.38
C SER A 342 -17.08 -30.81 10.81
N GLN A 343 -16.91 -29.84 11.70
CA GLN A 343 -17.50 -29.87 13.03
C GLN A 343 -18.98 -30.20 12.87
N GLU A 344 -19.33 -31.45 13.12
CA GLU A 344 -20.71 -31.85 13.35
C GLU A 344 -21.23 -30.98 14.50
N ARG A 345 -22.09 -30.04 14.16
CA ARG A 345 -22.90 -29.34 15.12
C ARG A 345 -23.73 -30.39 15.84
N SER A 346 -23.29 -30.82 17.03
CA SER A 346 -24.10 -31.65 17.93
C SER A 346 -25.31 -30.81 18.34
N SER A 347 -26.40 -31.02 17.60
CA SER A 347 -27.72 -30.61 18.05
C SER A 347 -28.16 -31.58 19.17
N THR A 348 -27.72 -31.32 20.38
CA THR A 348 -28.35 -31.92 21.55
C THR A 348 -29.74 -31.33 21.70
N ALA A 349 -30.72 -31.99 21.06
CA ALA A 349 -32.11 -31.79 21.39
C ALA A 349 -32.34 -32.23 22.84
N HIS A 350 -32.66 -31.29 23.69
CA HIS A 350 -33.16 -31.55 25.03
C HIS A 350 -34.53 -32.25 24.91
N ALA A 351 -34.54 -33.56 25.06
CA ALA A 351 -35.78 -34.30 25.33
C ALA A 351 -36.13 -34.10 26.83
N GLY A 352 -37.16 -33.35 27.10
CA GLY A 352 -37.73 -33.23 28.42
C GLY A 352 -38.34 -34.56 28.91
N PRO A 353 -38.35 -34.84 30.22
CA PRO A 353 -38.82 -36.11 30.77
C PRO A 353 -40.36 -36.25 30.67
N LYS A 354 -40.80 -37.38 30.08
CA LYS A 354 -42.19 -37.83 30.11
C LYS A 354 -42.59 -38.21 31.53
N GLY A 355 -43.50 -37.44 32.13
CA GLY A 355 -44.18 -37.80 33.39
C GLY A 355 -45.05 -39.04 33.22
N ARG A 356 -44.83 -40.01 34.11
CA ARG A 356 -45.75 -41.14 34.32
C ARG A 356 -46.92 -40.64 35.16
N GLY A 357 -48.11 -40.67 34.60
CA GLY A 357 -49.35 -40.55 35.33
C GLY A 357 -50.05 -41.88 35.32
N ALA A 358 -50.23 -42.48 36.52
CA ALA A 358 -50.95 -43.70 36.78
C ALA A 358 -52.45 -43.47 36.63
N GLY A 359 -53.13 -44.54 36.17
CA GLY A 359 -54.52 -44.57 35.95
C GLY A 359 -55.40 -44.68 37.18
N THR A 360 -56.66 -44.56 36.99
CA THR A 360 -57.76 -45.35 37.59
C THR A 360 -59.04 -44.97 36.83
N GLY A 361 -59.73 -45.91 36.28
CA GLY A 361 -61.15 -45.80 35.91
C GLY A 361 -62.00 -46.16 37.07
N PRO A 362 -63.29 -46.56 36.90
CA PRO A 362 -64.38 -45.95 36.14
C PRO A 362 -65.58 -45.68 37.08
N SER A 363 -66.57 -44.99 36.66
CA SER A 363 -68.03 -45.33 37.03
C SER A 363 -69.01 -44.20 36.71
N LYS A 364 -69.99 -44.57 35.89
CA LYS A 364 -71.46 -44.33 35.98
C LYS A 364 -71.94 -42.91 36.38
N SER A 365 -72.63 -42.31 35.58
CA SER A 365 -74.10 -42.22 35.32
C SER A 365 -74.31 -41.10 34.26
#